data_7c05379711e360c7b805891663acbf6d
#
_entry.id   7c05379711e360c7b805891663acbf6d
#
_cell.length_a   1.000
_cell.length_b   1.000
_cell.length_c   1.000
_cell.angle_alpha   90.00
_cell.angle_beta   90.00
_cell.angle_gamma   90.00
#
_symmetry.space_group_name_H-M   'P 1'
#
loop_
_entity.id
_entity.type
_entity.pdbx_description
1 polymer ?
#
loop_
_entity_poly.entity_id
_entity_poly.type
_entity_poly.pdbx_seq_one_letter_code
_entity_poly.pdbx_strand_id
1 'polypeptide(L)'
;EARGIDPKFYHKHFYNDANYLVLAKVIENVTGQSYVQNYYRYIGNPFRLMHTSFFDDERYKEDMAKGYRLDKKTHNVVFREPHYLNQYYGAGNLYMSAHDMGVLVRKLQTNRIFPEKITLPYIHEFMTPRYPEKYRYGFYVYNNFNRINGIFFGQIFTTYYNDKYIIVLGTNYDQPKPHNNEARIKHIYFDILNQHAIINQPGITVPVPKSS
;
A
#
# COMPACT_ATOMS: atom_id res chain seq x y z
N GLU A 1 -9.43 8.01 -30.40
CA GLU A 1 -10.73 7.32 -30.40
C GLU A 1 -10.88 6.57 -29.07
N ALA A 2 -11.97 6.83 -28.33
CA ALA A 2 -12.28 6.12 -27.11
C ALA A 2 -12.58 4.65 -27.46
N ARG A 3 -11.66 3.75 -27.15
CA ARG A 3 -11.94 2.32 -27.24
C ARG A 3 -12.91 1.99 -26.11
N GLY A 4 -14.06 1.41 -26.46
CA GLY A 4 -15.04 0.93 -25.50
C GLY A 4 -14.48 -0.17 -24.59
N ILE A 5 -15.25 -0.58 -23.61
CA ILE A 5 -14.90 -1.69 -22.72
C ILE A 5 -14.82 -2.99 -23.55
N ASP A 6 -13.71 -3.72 -23.43
CA ASP A 6 -13.56 -5.02 -24.09
C ASP A 6 -14.60 -6.00 -23.48
N PRO A 7 -15.54 -6.55 -24.28
CA PRO A 7 -16.63 -7.39 -23.79
C PRO A 7 -16.16 -8.62 -22.96
N LYS A 8 -14.95 -9.11 -23.22
CA LYS A 8 -14.40 -10.26 -22.46
C LYS A 8 -14.17 -9.97 -20.98
N PHE A 9 -14.04 -8.69 -20.59
CA PHE A 9 -13.84 -8.25 -19.22
C PHE A 9 -15.13 -7.73 -18.56
N TYR A 10 -16.24 -7.73 -19.27
CA TYR A 10 -17.49 -7.23 -18.73
C TYR A 10 -17.91 -8.06 -17.50
N HIS A 11 -18.24 -7.37 -16.40
CA HIS A 11 -18.57 -7.98 -15.10
C HIS A 11 -17.47 -8.87 -14.49
N LYS A 12 -16.21 -8.76 -14.96
CA LYS A 12 -15.08 -9.48 -14.37
C LYS A 12 -14.12 -8.50 -13.70
N HIS A 13 -13.53 -8.94 -12.59
CA HIS A 13 -12.45 -8.20 -11.99
C HIS A 13 -11.21 -8.25 -12.91
N PHE A 14 -10.71 -7.09 -13.28
CA PHE A 14 -9.46 -6.93 -14.02
C PHE A 14 -8.68 -5.75 -13.43
N TYR A 15 -7.53 -6.05 -12.80
CA TYR A 15 -6.66 -5.00 -12.28
C TYR A 15 -5.98 -4.27 -13.44
N ASN A 16 -6.08 -2.93 -13.41
CA ASN A 16 -5.39 -2.08 -14.36
C ASN A 16 -5.11 -0.72 -13.71
N ASP A 17 -3.88 -0.21 -13.83
CA ASP A 17 -3.49 1.10 -13.32
C ASP A 17 -4.36 2.23 -13.90
N ALA A 18 -4.83 2.08 -15.14
CA ALA A 18 -5.74 3.04 -15.76
C ALA A 18 -7.03 3.29 -14.95
N ASN A 19 -7.50 2.31 -14.17
CA ASN A 19 -8.66 2.49 -13.29
C ASN A 19 -8.41 3.62 -12.28
N TYR A 20 -7.21 3.68 -11.72
CA TYR A 20 -6.84 4.71 -10.74
C TYR A 20 -6.61 6.08 -11.39
N LEU A 21 -6.10 6.12 -12.62
CA LEU A 21 -5.99 7.37 -13.40
C LEU A 21 -7.38 7.96 -13.67
N VAL A 22 -8.34 7.12 -14.07
CA VAL A 22 -9.73 7.55 -14.29
C VAL A 22 -10.36 8.05 -13.00
N LEU A 23 -10.17 7.33 -11.87
CA LEU A 23 -10.68 7.77 -10.57
C LEU A 23 -10.07 9.10 -10.12
N ALA A 24 -8.75 9.31 -10.33
CA ALA A 24 -8.12 10.60 -10.05
C ALA A 24 -8.77 11.72 -10.87
N LYS A 25 -9.06 11.47 -12.15
CA LYS A 25 -9.74 12.44 -13.01
C LYS A 25 -11.19 12.71 -12.59
N VAL A 26 -11.90 11.69 -12.11
CA VAL A 26 -13.24 11.87 -11.54
C VAL A 26 -13.18 12.76 -10.30
N ILE A 27 -12.20 12.54 -9.40
CA ILE A 27 -12.00 13.41 -8.22
C ILE A 27 -11.78 14.86 -8.63
N GLU A 28 -10.91 15.12 -9.61
CA GLU A 28 -10.67 16.47 -10.12
C GLU A 28 -11.93 17.13 -10.68
N ASN A 29 -12.69 16.39 -11.51
CA ASN A 29 -13.91 16.91 -12.12
C ASN A 29 -15.01 17.22 -11.10
N VAL A 30 -15.16 16.39 -10.06
CA VAL A 30 -16.17 16.58 -9.00
C VAL A 30 -15.80 17.71 -8.06
N THR A 31 -14.53 17.87 -7.76
CA THR A 31 -14.08 18.85 -6.76
C THR A 31 -13.67 20.20 -7.34
N GLY A 32 -13.40 20.25 -8.64
CA GLY A 32 -12.82 21.42 -9.31
C GLY A 32 -11.37 21.72 -8.89
N GLN A 33 -10.71 20.78 -8.19
CA GLN A 33 -9.34 20.91 -7.69
C GLN A 33 -8.47 19.80 -8.26
N SER A 34 -7.13 20.03 -8.35
CA SER A 34 -6.21 18.99 -8.78
C SER A 34 -6.19 17.80 -7.82
N TYR A 35 -5.80 16.63 -8.31
CA TYR A 35 -5.63 15.44 -7.48
C TYR A 35 -4.66 15.69 -6.31
N VAL A 36 -3.57 16.39 -6.56
CA VAL A 36 -2.58 16.80 -5.54
C VAL A 36 -3.20 17.67 -4.45
N GLN A 37 -3.98 18.69 -4.85
CA GLN A 37 -4.68 19.56 -3.88
C GLN A 37 -5.67 18.77 -3.04
N ASN A 38 -6.44 17.87 -3.64
CA ASN A 38 -7.36 16.99 -2.94
C ASN A 38 -6.62 16.07 -1.95
N TYR A 39 -5.51 15.47 -2.35
CA TYR A 39 -4.71 14.63 -1.47
C TYR A 39 -4.24 15.43 -0.23
N TYR A 40 -3.61 16.58 -0.40
CA TYR A 40 -3.13 17.37 0.72
C TYR A 40 -4.28 17.88 1.60
N ARG A 41 -5.39 18.29 1.01
CA ARG A 41 -6.56 18.80 1.74
C ARG A 41 -7.23 17.74 2.61
N TYR A 42 -7.41 16.53 2.09
CA TYR A 42 -8.22 15.51 2.75
C TYR A 42 -7.42 14.41 3.46
N ILE A 43 -6.17 14.21 3.08
CA ILE A 43 -5.33 13.11 3.58
C ILE A 43 -4.02 13.65 4.19
N GLY A 44 -3.15 14.24 3.39
CA GLY A 44 -1.79 14.60 3.80
C GLY A 44 -1.75 15.53 5.02
N ASN A 45 -2.39 16.68 4.92
CA ASN A 45 -2.37 17.70 5.98
C ASN A 45 -3.18 17.29 7.22
N PRO A 46 -4.45 16.81 7.11
CA PRO A 46 -5.22 16.40 8.28
C PRO A 46 -4.58 15.28 9.09
N PHE A 47 -3.87 14.38 8.46
CA PHE A 47 -3.20 13.27 9.13
C PHE A 47 -1.71 13.52 9.41
N ARG A 48 -1.19 14.70 9.04
CA ARG A 48 0.21 15.09 9.23
C ARG A 48 1.19 14.09 8.65
N LEU A 49 0.95 13.67 7.39
CA LEU A 49 1.84 12.76 6.68
C LEU A 49 3.04 13.56 6.14
N MET A 50 4.01 13.80 7.03
CA MET A 50 5.12 14.73 6.79
C MET A 50 6.21 14.17 5.87
N HIS A 51 6.25 12.86 5.69
CA HIS A 51 7.20 12.15 4.84
C HIS A 51 6.50 11.48 3.65
N THR A 52 5.56 12.24 3.07
CA THR A 52 4.79 11.81 1.90
C THR A 52 4.71 12.96 0.92
N SER A 53 5.01 12.68 -0.35
CA SER A 53 5.02 13.68 -1.41
C SER A 53 4.79 13.03 -2.77
N PHE A 54 4.42 13.84 -3.75
CA PHE A 54 4.38 13.41 -5.15
C PHE A 54 5.77 13.47 -5.78
N PHE A 55 6.01 12.58 -6.75
CA PHE A 55 7.31 12.46 -7.41
C PHE A 55 7.82 13.76 -8.06
N ASP A 56 6.91 14.57 -8.56
CA ASP A 56 7.19 15.85 -9.20
C ASP A 56 7.25 17.04 -8.22
N ASP A 57 7.18 16.80 -6.92
CA ASP A 57 7.40 17.83 -5.90
C ASP A 57 8.89 18.01 -5.65
N GLU A 58 9.50 19.00 -6.31
CA GLU A 58 10.94 19.29 -6.25
C GLU A 58 11.47 19.51 -4.82
N ARG A 59 10.60 19.95 -3.88
CA ARG A 59 11.00 20.19 -2.49
C ARG A 59 11.46 18.93 -1.75
N TYR A 60 10.96 17.77 -2.15
CA TYR A 60 11.23 16.48 -1.49
C TYR A 60 12.02 15.51 -2.37
N LYS A 61 12.40 15.92 -3.58
CA LYS A 61 13.02 15.03 -4.56
C LYS A 61 14.36 14.46 -4.09
N GLU A 62 15.14 15.25 -3.36
CA GLU A 62 16.43 14.83 -2.80
C GLU A 62 16.27 13.80 -1.68
N ASP A 63 15.16 13.86 -0.92
CA ASP A 63 14.88 12.95 0.18
C ASP A 63 14.21 11.64 -0.28
N MET A 64 13.78 11.56 -1.53
CA MET A 64 13.15 10.36 -2.08
C MET A 64 14.18 9.26 -2.33
N ALA A 65 13.92 8.07 -1.79
CA ALA A 65 14.77 6.92 -2.05
C ALA A 65 14.80 6.59 -3.55
N LYS A 66 15.98 6.40 -4.10
CA LYS A 66 16.17 5.97 -5.51
C LYS A 66 15.87 4.48 -5.65
N GLY A 67 15.17 4.09 -6.73
CA GLY A 67 14.81 2.71 -6.98
C GLY A 67 15.88 1.95 -7.76
N TYR A 68 16.04 0.66 -7.44
CA TYR A 68 17.02 -0.22 -8.08
C TYR A 68 16.40 -1.57 -8.43
N ARG A 69 16.98 -2.25 -9.41
CA ARG A 69 16.65 -3.64 -9.71
C ARG A 69 17.88 -4.41 -10.14
N LEU A 70 17.83 -5.72 -10.05
CA LEU A 70 18.82 -6.60 -10.67
C LEU A 70 18.54 -6.71 -12.18
N ASP A 71 19.51 -6.37 -13.01
CA ASP A 71 19.48 -6.69 -14.42
C ASP A 71 19.73 -8.19 -14.61
N LYS A 72 18.78 -8.88 -15.23
CA LYS A 72 18.83 -10.34 -15.37
C LYS A 72 19.89 -10.82 -16.35
N LYS A 73 20.37 -9.96 -17.24
CA LYS A 73 21.37 -10.32 -18.25
C LYS A 73 22.80 -10.10 -17.74
N THR A 74 23.01 -8.96 -17.12
CA THR A 74 24.34 -8.55 -16.65
C THR A 74 24.62 -8.91 -15.18
N HIS A 75 23.58 -9.29 -14.42
CA HIS A 75 23.63 -9.51 -12.98
C HIS A 75 24.08 -8.29 -12.17
N ASN A 76 24.03 -7.10 -12.76
CA ASN A 76 24.35 -5.85 -12.08
C ASN A 76 23.09 -5.21 -11.47
N VAL A 77 23.28 -4.48 -10.38
CA VAL A 77 22.24 -3.62 -9.82
C VAL A 77 22.19 -2.36 -10.66
N VAL A 78 21.03 -2.10 -11.26
CA VAL A 78 20.81 -0.93 -12.12
C VAL A 78 19.80 0.01 -11.51
N PHE A 79 20.08 1.29 -11.67
CA PHE A 79 19.18 2.36 -11.26
C PHE A 79 17.91 2.39 -12.12
N ARG A 80 16.79 2.69 -11.50
CA ARG A 80 15.48 2.76 -12.11
C ARG A 80 14.81 4.07 -11.75
N GLU A 81 14.83 5.02 -12.67
CA GLU A 81 14.07 6.26 -12.52
C GLU A 81 13.08 6.39 -13.68
N PRO A 82 11.82 6.65 -13.41
CA PRO A 82 10.86 6.98 -14.45
C PRO A 82 11.15 8.40 -14.96
N HIS A 83 11.17 8.58 -16.27
CA HIS A 83 11.36 9.89 -16.86
C HIS A 83 10.11 10.78 -16.74
N TYR A 84 8.92 10.17 -16.63
CA TYR A 84 7.64 10.86 -16.57
C TYR A 84 6.70 10.15 -15.60
N LEU A 85 6.52 10.69 -14.40
CA LEU A 85 5.56 10.18 -13.43
C LEU A 85 4.30 11.02 -13.28
N ASN A 86 4.26 12.22 -13.83
CA ASN A 86 3.07 13.07 -13.80
C ASN A 86 1.83 12.43 -14.47
N GLN A 87 2.01 11.44 -15.31
CA GLN A 87 0.92 10.65 -15.90
C GLN A 87 0.35 9.56 -15.00
N TYR A 88 0.94 9.32 -13.83
CA TYR A 88 0.53 8.24 -12.91
C TYR A 88 -0.18 8.73 -11.65
N TYR A 89 -0.80 9.90 -11.70
CA TYR A 89 -1.60 10.41 -10.58
C TYR A 89 -2.70 9.40 -10.18
N GLY A 90 -2.71 9.05 -8.90
CA GLY A 90 -3.58 8.01 -8.37
C GLY A 90 -3.11 6.57 -8.60
N ALA A 91 -2.11 6.35 -9.46
CA ALA A 91 -1.66 5.02 -9.86
C ALA A 91 -0.18 4.73 -9.53
N GLY A 92 0.46 5.51 -8.66
CA GLY A 92 1.81 5.16 -8.18
C GLY A 92 2.84 6.27 -8.12
N ASN A 93 2.49 7.53 -8.35
CA ASN A 93 3.43 8.65 -8.26
C ASN A 93 3.52 9.30 -6.87
N LEU A 94 2.92 8.69 -5.85
CA LEU A 94 3.01 9.13 -4.47
C LEU A 94 4.11 8.37 -3.73
N TYR A 95 5.11 9.08 -3.22
CA TYR A 95 6.12 8.56 -2.31
C TYR A 95 5.66 8.70 -0.87
N MET A 96 5.88 7.67 -0.08
CA MET A 96 5.43 7.64 1.31
C MET A 96 6.44 6.86 2.17
N SER A 97 6.75 7.37 3.36
CA SER A 97 7.54 6.62 4.33
C SER A 97 6.75 5.45 4.93
N ALA A 98 7.46 4.45 5.46
CA ALA A 98 6.83 3.36 6.19
C ALA A 98 6.04 3.84 7.41
N HIS A 99 6.53 4.89 8.08
CA HIS A 99 5.83 5.53 9.18
C HIS A 99 4.49 6.13 8.75
N ASP A 100 4.49 6.95 7.69
CA ASP A 100 3.28 7.63 7.21
C ASP A 100 2.23 6.63 6.72
N MET A 101 2.65 5.52 6.08
CA MET A 101 1.73 4.45 5.74
C MET A 101 1.13 3.80 6.98
N GLY A 102 1.92 3.56 8.02
CA GLY A 102 1.40 3.06 9.30
C GLY A 102 0.35 4.00 9.90
N VAL A 103 0.63 5.30 9.88
CA VAL A 103 -0.33 6.34 10.31
C VAL A 103 -1.60 6.30 9.47
N LEU A 104 -1.48 6.26 8.15
CA LEU A 104 -2.64 6.22 7.24
C LEU A 104 -3.51 4.98 7.48
N VAL A 105 -2.90 3.81 7.59
CA VAL A 105 -3.61 2.55 7.87
C VAL A 105 -4.30 2.62 9.24
N ARG A 106 -3.62 3.16 10.27
CA ARG A 106 -4.24 3.34 11.57
C ARG A 106 -5.43 4.28 11.54
N LYS A 107 -5.36 5.38 10.78
CA LYS A 107 -6.51 6.30 10.59
C LYS A 107 -7.67 5.62 9.87
N LEU A 108 -7.38 4.76 8.91
CA LEU A 108 -8.39 3.95 8.23
C LEU A 108 -9.07 2.99 9.22
N GLN A 109 -8.31 2.23 9.99
CA GLN A 109 -8.82 1.27 10.98
C GLN A 109 -9.67 1.92 12.08
N THR A 110 -9.34 3.16 12.46
CA THR A 110 -10.06 3.90 13.51
C THR A 110 -11.19 4.79 12.97
N ASN A 111 -11.61 4.55 11.72
CA ASN A 111 -12.73 5.27 11.08
C ASN A 111 -12.52 6.79 10.99
N ARG A 112 -11.25 7.22 10.91
CA ARG A 112 -10.89 8.65 10.79
C ARG A 112 -10.84 9.14 9.34
N ILE A 113 -10.76 8.23 8.38
CA ILE A 113 -10.82 8.55 6.95
C ILE A 113 -12.27 8.43 6.46
N PHE A 114 -12.92 7.32 6.80
CA PHE A 114 -14.32 7.06 6.47
C PHE A 114 -15.08 6.65 7.73
N PRO A 115 -16.38 6.93 7.80
CA PRO A 115 -17.21 6.42 8.90
C PRO A 115 -17.28 4.89 8.89
N GLU A 116 -17.47 4.28 10.05
CA GLU A 116 -17.49 2.83 10.25
C GLU A 116 -18.42 2.09 9.29
N LYS A 117 -19.61 2.65 9.05
CA LYS A 117 -20.59 2.09 8.10
C LYS A 117 -20.05 1.93 6.66
N ILE A 118 -18.97 2.65 6.32
CA ILE A 118 -18.26 2.52 5.04
C ILE A 118 -17.04 1.62 5.20
N THR A 119 -16.24 1.83 6.26
CA THR A 119 -14.96 1.11 6.44
C THR A 119 -15.19 -0.37 6.61
N LEU A 120 -16.12 -0.78 7.48
CA LEU A 120 -16.35 -2.19 7.78
C LEU A 120 -16.80 -3.00 6.55
N PRO A 121 -17.95 -2.72 5.91
CA PRO A 121 -18.45 -3.59 4.85
C PRO A 121 -17.66 -3.49 3.55
N TYR A 122 -17.01 -2.35 3.28
CA TYR A 122 -16.35 -2.14 1.99
C TYR A 122 -14.85 -2.47 2.00
N ILE A 123 -14.19 -2.35 3.14
CA ILE A 123 -12.72 -2.45 3.23
C ILE A 123 -12.29 -3.66 4.09
N HIS A 124 -12.96 -3.94 5.19
CA HIS A 124 -12.54 -4.95 6.16
C HIS A 124 -13.32 -6.26 6.10
N GLU A 125 -14.57 -6.24 5.66
CA GLU A 125 -15.39 -7.45 5.64
C GLU A 125 -14.91 -8.42 4.55
N PHE A 126 -14.58 -9.65 4.98
CA PHE A 126 -14.03 -10.66 4.10
C PHE A 126 -15.11 -11.37 3.30
N MET A 127 -14.94 -11.40 1.97
CA MET A 127 -15.77 -12.18 1.02
C MET A 127 -17.28 -12.14 1.30
N THR A 128 -17.86 -10.96 1.19
CA THR A 128 -19.31 -10.82 1.23
C THR A 128 -19.94 -11.14 -0.11
N PRO A 129 -21.24 -11.45 -0.17
CA PRO A 129 -21.96 -11.60 -1.46
C PRO A 129 -21.79 -10.41 -2.40
N ARG A 130 -21.66 -9.20 -1.85
CA ARG A 130 -21.41 -7.96 -2.60
C ARG A 130 -19.99 -7.84 -3.11
N TYR A 131 -19.00 -8.38 -2.36
CA TYR A 131 -17.57 -8.28 -2.64
C TYR A 131 -16.91 -9.65 -2.54
N PRO A 132 -17.13 -10.53 -3.52
CA PRO A 132 -16.56 -11.88 -3.54
C PRO A 132 -15.03 -11.86 -3.78
N GLU A 133 -14.51 -10.75 -4.32
CA GLU A 133 -13.10 -10.62 -4.63
C GLU A 133 -12.27 -10.20 -3.41
N LYS A 134 -11.11 -10.81 -3.26
CA LYS A 134 -10.16 -10.44 -2.20
C LYS A 134 -9.57 -9.05 -2.39
N TYR A 135 -9.36 -8.63 -3.62
CA TYR A 135 -8.80 -7.31 -3.94
C TYR A 135 -9.92 -6.31 -4.20
N ARG A 136 -9.91 -5.21 -3.45
CA ARG A 136 -10.84 -4.09 -3.63
C ARG A 136 -10.29 -2.80 -3.03
N TYR A 137 -10.57 -1.69 -3.65
CA TYR A 137 -10.17 -0.35 -3.18
C TYR A 137 -8.68 -0.19 -2.83
N GLY A 138 -7.80 -0.93 -3.51
CA GLY A 138 -6.36 -0.93 -3.21
C GLY A 138 -5.91 -1.90 -2.11
N PHE A 139 -6.82 -2.68 -1.54
CA PHE A 139 -6.55 -3.61 -0.45
C PHE A 139 -6.76 -5.07 -0.88
N TYR A 140 -5.91 -5.94 -0.38
CA TYR A 140 -6.20 -7.37 -0.33
C TYR A 140 -6.79 -7.69 1.04
N VAL A 141 -8.03 -8.16 1.07
CA VAL A 141 -8.78 -8.47 2.28
C VAL A 141 -8.77 -9.98 2.52
N TYR A 142 -8.31 -10.39 3.69
CA TYR A 142 -8.29 -11.77 4.14
C TYR A 142 -9.05 -11.89 5.47
N ASN A 143 -9.34 -13.12 5.89
CA ASN A 143 -10.13 -13.34 7.10
C ASN A 143 -9.48 -12.75 8.36
N ASN A 144 -8.16 -12.90 8.52
CA ASN A 144 -7.44 -12.54 9.74
C ASN A 144 -6.49 -11.35 9.58
N PHE A 145 -6.32 -10.83 8.37
CA PHE A 145 -5.43 -9.71 8.09
C PHE A 145 -5.76 -9.07 6.75
N ASN A 146 -5.26 -7.89 6.55
CA ASN A 146 -5.32 -7.20 5.26
C ASN A 146 -3.90 -6.92 4.75
N ARG A 147 -3.77 -6.71 3.44
CA ARG A 147 -2.50 -6.40 2.80
C ARG A 147 -2.64 -5.27 1.80
N ILE A 148 -1.64 -4.41 1.77
CA ILE A 148 -1.46 -3.37 0.75
C ILE A 148 -0.10 -3.58 0.11
N ASN A 149 -0.03 -3.54 -1.22
CA ASN A 149 1.22 -3.64 -1.97
C ASN A 149 1.34 -2.50 -2.98
N GLY A 150 2.57 -2.03 -3.15
CA GLY A 150 2.97 -1.17 -4.24
C GLY A 150 4.32 -1.62 -4.79
N ILE A 151 4.46 -1.67 -6.10
CA ILE A 151 5.72 -1.94 -6.80
C ILE A 151 5.83 -0.95 -7.94
N PHE A 152 6.85 -0.11 -7.90
CA PHE A 152 7.04 0.89 -8.93
C PHE A 152 8.52 1.27 -9.05
N PHE A 153 9.11 1.09 -10.24
CA PHE A 153 10.48 1.45 -10.56
C PHE A 153 11.54 1.07 -9.50
N GLY A 154 11.49 -0.17 -9.00
CA GLY A 154 12.42 -0.67 -7.99
C GLY A 154 12.04 -0.32 -6.54
N GLN A 155 11.07 0.55 -6.35
CA GLN A 155 10.45 0.81 -5.06
C GLN A 155 9.42 -0.26 -4.76
N ILE A 156 9.50 -0.89 -3.60
CA ILE A 156 8.55 -1.92 -3.18
C ILE A 156 8.04 -1.57 -1.80
N PHE A 157 6.75 -1.61 -1.67
CA PHE A 157 6.05 -1.28 -0.45
C PHE A 157 5.04 -2.38 -0.12
N THR A 158 5.15 -2.95 1.06
CA THR A 158 4.24 -4.00 1.51
C THR A 158 3.80 -3.72 2.94
N THR A 159 2.51 -3.75 3.18
CA THR A 159 1.91 -3.57 4.50
C THR A 159 1.01 -4.76 4.80
N TYR A 160 1.19 -5.37 5.97
CA TYR A 160 0.27 -6.33 6.57
C TYR A 160 -0.33 -5.70 7.81
N TYR A 161 -1.64 -5.83 7.99
CA TYR A 161 -2.28 -5.28 9.17
C TYR A 161 -3.55 -6.04 9.57
N ASN A 162 -3.87 -5.98 10.85
CA ASN A 162 -5.13 -6.40 11.45
C ASN A 162 -5.53 -5.36 12.53
N ASP A 163 -6.51 -5.68 13.34
CA ASP A 163 -6.99 -4.82 14.42
C ASP A 163 -5.92 -4.47 15.47
N LYS A 164 -4.89 -5.30 15.63
CA LYS A 164 -3.84 -5.18 16.65
C LYS A 164 -2.52 -4.65 16.10
N TYR A 165 -2.11 -5.11 14.92
CA TYR A 165 -0.77 -4.88 14.37
C TYR A 165 -0.81 -4.29 12.98
N ILE A 166 0.14 -3.40 12.73
CA ILE A 166 0.45 -2.85 11.41
C ILE A 166 1.95 -3.03 11.19
N ILE A 167 2.33 -3.77 10.17
CA ILE A 167 3.72 -3.98 9.78
C ILE A 167 3.90 -3.45 8.38
N VAL A 168 4.82 -2.51 8.22
CA VAL A 168 5.12 -1.85 6.95
C VAL A 168 6.58 -2.07 6.61
N LEU A 169 6.83 -2.54 5.39
CA LEU A 169 8.17 -2.67 4.84
C LEU A 169 8.24 -1.95 3.50
N GLY A 170 9.07 -0.90 3.45
CA GLY A 170 9.49 -0.25 2.21
C GLY A 170 10.92 -0.63 1.87
N THR A 171 11.21 -0.94 0.62
CA THR A 171 12.57 -1.08 0.10
C THR A 171 12.66 -0.42 -1.26
N ASN A 172 13.87 -0.05 -1.63
CA ASN A 172 14.17 0.57 -2.91
C ASN A 172 14.94 -0.36 -3.87
N TYR A 173 14.89 -1.67 -3.61
CA TYR A 173 15.53 -2.68 -4.43
C TYR A 173 14.57 -3.83 -4.73
N ASP A 174 14.24 -4.00 -6.02
CA ASP A 174 13.36 -5.08 -6.48
C ASP A 174 14.15 -6.39 -6.59
N GLN A 175 13.96 -7.26 -5.61
CA GLN A 175 14.55 -8.58 -5.56
C GLN A 175 13.57 -9.64 -6.08
N PRO A 176 14.08 -10.64 -6.83
CA PRO A 176 13.26 -11.77 -7.24
C PRO A 176 12.87 -12.64 -6.04
N LYS A 177 11.79 -13.41 -6.19
CA LYS A 177 11.43 -14.45 -5.20
C LYS A 177 12.59 -15.46 -5.06
N PRO A 178 12.81 -16.04 -3.87
CA PRO A 178 12.02 -15.93 -2.63
C PRO A 178 12.41 -14.76 -1.70
N HIS A 179 13.37 -13.92 -2.09
CA HIS A 179 13.94 -12.88 -1.25
C HIS A 179 13.23 -11.53 -1.33
N ASN A 180 12.08 -11.47 -2.00
CA ASN A 180 11.33 -10.24 -2.14
C ASN A 180 10.67 -9.81 -0.81
N ASN A 181 10.32 -8.54 -0.73
CA ASN A 181 9.73 -7.94 0.47
C ASN A 181 8.45 -8.65 0.93
N GLU A 182 7.62 -9.08 -0.01
CA GLU A 182 6.36 -9.73 0.33
C GLU A 182 6.59 -11.02 1.13
N ALA A 183 7.57 -11.84 0.73
CA ALA A 183 7.92 -13.05 1.46
C ALA A 183 8.50 -12.74 2.84
N ARG A 184 9.40 -11.75 2.93
CA ARG A 184 10.04 -11.35 4.19
C ARG A 184 9.04 -10.79 5.20
N ILE A 185 8.23 -9.82 4.80
CA ILE A 185 7.26 -9.19 5.70
C ILE A 185 6.18 -10.17 6.14
N LYS A 186 5.79 -11.08 5.27
CA LYS A 186 4.84 -12.14 5.60
C LYS A 186 5.37 -13.02 6.73
N HIS A 187 6.62 -13.44 6.66
CA HIS A 187 7.28 -14.19 7.74
C HIS A 187 7.25 -13.41 9.05
N ILE A 188 7.76 -12.17 9.03
CA ILE A 188 7.82 -11.31 10.22
C ILE A 188 6.41 -11.15 10.84
N TYR A 189 5.40 -10.90 10.02
CA TYR A 189 4.03 -10.70 10.49
C TYR A 189 3.46 -11.95 11.18
N PHE A 190 3.64 -13.12 10.58
CA PHE A 190 3.14 -14.36 11.15
C PHE A 190 3.95 -14.82 12.37
N ASP A 191 5.25 -14.57 12.40
CA ASP A 191 6.09 -14.85 13.58
C ASP A 191 5.65 -14.01 14.78
N ILE A 192 5.36 -12.73 14.59
CA ILE A 192 4.80 -11.86 15.64
C ILE A 192 3.46 -12.40 16.13
N LEU A 193 2.56 -12.78 15.24
CA LEU A 193 1.26 -13.34 15.63
C LEU A 193 1.41 -14.64 16.41
N ASN A 194 2.31 -15.53 15.98
CA ASN A 194 2.57 -16.79 16.67
C ASN A 194 3.17 -16.57 18.06
N GLN A 195 4.13 -15.67 18.20
CA GLN A 195 4.72 -15.32 19.50
C GLN A 195 3.66 -14.78 20.46
N HIS A 196 2.77 -13.90 20.01
CA HIS A 196 1.69 -13.38 20.84
C HIS A 196 0.63 -14.43 21.19
N ALA A 197 0.38 -15.38 20.30
CA ALA A 197 -0.50 -16.52 20.61
C ALA A 197 0.09 -17.41 21.73
N ILE A 198 1.41 -17.60 21.73
CA ILE A 198 2.14 -18.35 22.76
C ILE A 198 2.13 -17.61 24.11
N ILE A 199 2.41 -16.29 24.09
CA ILE A 199 2.44 -15.47 25.32
C ILE A 199 1.07 -15.40 26.01
N ASN A 200 -0.01 -15.44 25.25
CA ASN A 200 -1.37 -15.36 25.78
C ASN A 200 -1.97 -16.73 26.16
N GLN A 201 -1.22 -17.82 26.08
CA GLN A 201 -1.67 -19.11 26.59
C GLN A 201 -1.49 -19.18 28.12
N PRO A 202 -2.53 -19.47 28.90
CA PRO A 202 -2.39 -19.61 30.35
C PRO A 202 -1.40 -20.73 30.69
N GLY A 203 -0.32 -20.40 31.39
CA GLY A 203 0.67 -21.36 31.88
C GLY A 203 2.01 -21.43 31.15
N ILE A 204 2.26 -20.61 30.13
CA ILE A 204 3.58 -20.51 29.49
C ILE A 204 4.33 -19.28 30.01
N THR A 205 5.36 -19.51 30.81
CA THR A 205 6.36 -18.50 31.17
C THR A 205 7.40 -18.42 30.04
N VAL A 206 7.42 -17.30 29.31
CA VAL A 206 8.46 -17.04 28.31
C VAL A 206 9.78 -16.67 29.03
N PRO A 207 10.90 -17.33 28.76
CA PRO A 207 12.18 -16.94 29.35
C PRO A 207 12.56 -15.53 28.89
N VAL A 208 12.82 -14.63 29.82
CA VAL A 208 13.36 -13.30 29.52
C VAL A 208 14.78 -13.48 28.98
N PRO A 209 15.15 -12.93 27.80
CA PRO A 209 16.52 -12.98 27.32
C PRO A 209 17.43 -12.30 28.32
N LYS A 210 18.47 -13.02 28.78
CA LYS A 210 19.49 -12.41 29.59
C LYS A 210 20.21 -11.34 28.77
N SER A 211 20.18 -10.11 29.24
CA SER A 211 20.97 -9.02 28.69
C SER A 211 22.45 -9.38 28.79
N SER A 212 23.10 -9.56 27.64
CA SER A 212 24.55 -9.62 27.52
C SER A 212 25.13 -8.23 27.44
#